data_f9348486f745b257c7726b14ece9925d
#
_entry.id   f9348486f745b257c7726b14ece9925d
#
_cell.length_a   1.000
_cell.length_b   1.000
_cell.length_c   1.000
_cell.angle_alpha   90.00
_cell.angle_beta   90.00
_cell.angle_gamma   90.00
#
_symmetry.space_group_name_H-M   'P 1'
#
loop_
_entity.id
_entity.type
_entity.pdbx_description
1 polymer ?
#
loop_
_entity_poly.entity_id
_entity_poly.type
_entity_poly.pdbx_seq_one_letter_code
_entity_poly.pdbx_strand_id
1 'polypeptide(L)'
;IIAIIKAGGKPVLCDNEKFSPDMDIKKIHEKITNKTCAICVVHVGGIISNKIKELVKLCKKKKLFLVEDAAHAHGAFLNKNLYAGTIGDIGCFSFYPTKVMTTGEGGMLTTNNKNLFKKMNSHKNFGRGSNPQIINFLGANYKISEFTAILGILELERIKKRIDRRKNITLRYKKNLENNADYEIITQKTGRASYYKCIIKTIMPSHLIEKYCKKNGITLTGKVWDIPIHKQKVFKKYIKKTNLKNSEMFSKYHICPPNYPELKNSEVDY
;
A
#
# COMPACT_ATOMS: atom_id res chain seq x y z
N ILE A 1 2.54 6.82 -8.76
CA ILE A 1 3.01 8.01 -9.52
C ILE A 1 3.14 7.71 -11.00
N ILE A 2 3.88 6.66 -11.40
CA ILE A 2 4.08 6.29 -12.81
C ILE A 2 2.73 6.12 -13.52
N ALA A 3 1.78 5.42 -12.92
CA ALA A 3 0.44 5.22 -13.48
C ALA A 3 -0.31 6.55 -13.69
N ILE A 4 -0.20 7.48 -12.73
CA ILE A 4 -0.81 8.82 -12.85
C ILE A 4 -0.22 9.56 -14.05
N ILE A 5 1.12 9.56 -14.18
CA ILE A 5 1.82 10.24 -15.28
C ILE A 5 1.45 9.61 -16.63
N LYS A 6 1.43 8.27 -16.73
CA LYS A 6 1.05 7.55 -17.95
C LYS A 6 -0.40 7.79 -18.35
N ALA A 7 -1.29 8.04 -17.38
CA ALA A 7 -2.68 8.43 -17.62
C ALA A 7 -2.85 9.94 -17.98
N GLY A 8 -1.75 10.69 -18.18
CA GLY A 8 -1.79 12.13 -18.47
C GLY A 8 -2.05 13.01 -17.24
N GLY A 9 -2.12 12.41 -16.05
CA GLY A 9 -2.34 13.13 -14.81
C GLY A 9 -1.07 13.78 -14.27
N LYS A 10 -1.23 14.84 -13.49
CA LYS A 10 -0.15 15.50 -12.77
C LYS A 10 -0.15 15.06 -11.30
N PRO A 11 0.87 14.31 -10.84
CA PRO A 11 0.94 13.90 -9.45
C PRO A 11 1.27 15.10 -8.55
N VAL A 12 0.50 15.24 -7.47
CA VAL A 12 0.74 16.21 -6.40
C VAL A 12 0.99 15.44 -5.12
N LEU A 13 2.18 15.62 -4.53
CA LEU A 13 2.55 14.92 -3.30
C LEU A 13 2.05 15.66 -2.09
N CYS A 14 1.54 14.91 -1.13
CA CYS A 14 1.18 15.36 0.20
C CYS A 14 2.10 14.72 1.23
N ASP A 15 2.52 15.47 2.25
CA ASP A 15 3.33 14.94 3.33
C ASP A 15 2.50 14.08 4.28
N ASN A 16 3.17 13.25 5.04
CA ASN A 16 2.57 12.41 6.07
C ASN A 16 2.36 13.21 7.37
N GLU A 17 1.56 12.65 8.28
CA GLU A 17 1.59 13.04 9.68
C GLU A 17 2.97 12.71 10.29
N LYS A 18 3.32 13.42 11.35
CA LYS A 18 4.61 13.22 12.03
C LYS A 18 4.76 11.77 12.51
N PHE A 19 5.85 11.11 12.13
CA PHE A 19 6.16 9.72 12.47
C PHE A 19 5.04 8.70 12.13
N SER A 20 4.28 8.96 11.09
CA SER A 20 3.19 8.08 10.62
C SER A 20 3.30 7.85 9.12
N PRO A 21 2.86 6.68 8.62
CA PRO A 21 2.69 6.46 7.18
C PRO A 21 1.40 7.12 6.63
N ASP A 22 0.53 7.62 7.50
CA ASP A 22 -0.74 8.23 7.10
C ASP A 22 -0.54 9.63 6.52
N MET A 23 -1.30 9.95 5.49
CA MET A 23 -1.31 11.29 4.88
C MET A 23 -1.86 12.33 5.86
N ASP A 24 -1.26 13.52 5.89
CA ASP A 24 -1.75 14.64 6.70
C ASP A 24 -2.96 15.30 6.02
N ILE A 25 -4.13 15.16 6.64
CA ILE A 25 -5.41 15.68 6.11
C ILE A 25 -5.38 17.20 5.92
N LYS A 26 -4.72 17.94 6.80
CA LYS A 26 -4.60 19.41 6.68
C LYS A 26 -3.82 19.77 5.42
N LYS A 27 -2.70 19.09 5.19
CA LYS A 27 -1.87 19.29 4.00
C LYS A 27 -2.56 18.83 2.72
N ILE A 28 -3.45 17.82 2.77
CA ILE A 28 -4.29 17.46 1.64
C ILE A 28 -5.21 18.62 1.26
N HIS A 29 -5.87 19.24 2.24
CA HIS A 29 -6.75 20.39 1.99
C HIS A 29 -6.03 21.54 1.27
N GLU A 30 -4.78 21.84 1.64
CA GLU A 30 -3.94 22.87 1.01
C GLU A 30 -3.56 22.53 -0.45
N LYS A 31 -3.58 21.26 -0.82
CA LYS A 31 -3.18 20.80 -2.17
C LYS A 31 -4.35 20.64 -3.14
N ILE A 32 -5.59 20.59 -2.64
CA ILE A 32 -6.76 20.45 -3.48
C ILE A 32 -7.02 21.76 -4.24
N THR A 33 -7.20 21.63 -5.55
CA THR A 33 -7.57 22.73 -6.46
C THR A 33 -8.75 22.31 -7.34
N ASN A 34 -9.26 23.20 -8.17
CA ASN A 34 -10.30 22.89 -9.17
C ASN A 34 -9.84 21.89 -10.24
N LYS A 35 -8.52 21.62 -10.34
CA LYS A 35 -7.93 20.61 -11.24
C LYS A 35 -7.73 19.25 -10.56
N THR A 36 -7.98 19.13 -9.27
CA THR A 36 -7.85 17.87 -8.55
C THR A 36 -9.02 16.97 -8.89
N CYS A 37 -8.77 15.75 -9.34
CA CYS A 37 -9.80 14.76 -9.67
C CYS A 37 -9.86 13.58 -8.71
N ALA A 38 -8.74 13.25 -8.05
CA ALA A 38 -8.68 12.10 -7.16
C ALA A 38 -7.66 12.28 -6.04
N ILE A 39 -7.87 11.54 -4.95
CA ILE A 39 -6.89 11.31 -3.89
C ILE A 39 -6.52 9.82 -3.96
N CYS A 40 -5.22 9.51 -3.96
CA CYS A 40 -4.73 8.14 -3.85
C CYS A 40 -4.13 7.93 -2.45
N VAL A 41 -4.75 7.05 -1.66
CA VAL A 41 -4.26 6.66 -0.34
C VAL A 41 -3.58 5.30 -0.41
N VAL A 42 -2.43 5.16 0.23
CA VAL A 42 -1.69 3.89 0.29
C VAL A 42 -1.90 3.26 1.67
N HIS A 43 -2.29 1.99 1.70
CA HIS A 43 -2.37 1.19 2.92
C HIS A 43 -1.01 0.57 3.25
N VAL A 44 -0.14 1.42 3.78
CA VAL A 44 1.29 1.13 3.97
C VAL A 44 1.51 -0.07 4.89
N GLY A 45 2.36 -1.01 4.46
CA GLY A 45 2.67 -2.22 5.24
C GLY A 45 1.49 -3.19 5.40
N GLY A 46 0.34 -2.89 4.78
CA GLY A 46 -0.88 -3.67 4.93
C GLY A 46 -1.78 -3.20 6.07
N ILE A 47 -1.53 -2.00 6.58
CA ILE A 47 -2.34 -1.30 7.57
C ILE A 47 -3.28 -0.35 6.83
N ILE A 48 -4.59 -0.49 7.03
CA ILE A 48 -5.54 0.47 6.46
C ILE A 48 -5.28 1.83 7.10
N SER A 49 -5.10 2.87 6.27
CA SER A 49 -4.85 4.22 6.75
C SER A 49 -5.85 4.63 7.83
N ASN A 50 -5.35 5.10 8.97
CA ASN A 50 -6.21 5.60 10.05
C ASN A 50 -7.05 6.82 9.62
N LYS A 51 -6.67 7.46 8.50
CA LYS A 51 -7.37 8.62 7.92
C LYS A 51 -8.43 8.24 6.88
N ILE A 52 -8.63 6.96 6.60
CA ILE A 52 -9.51 6.52 5.50
C ILE A 52 -10.93 7.07 5.62
N LYS A 53 -11.52 7.11 6.82
CA LYS A 53 -12.87 7.66 7.03
C LYS A 53 -12.94 9.16 6.79
N GLU A 54 -11.91 9.90 7.17
CA GLU A 54 -11.78 11.34 6.92
C GLU A 54 -11.60 11.61 5.42
N LEU A 55 -10.78 10.79 4.73
CA LEU A 55 -10.57 10.86 3.28
C LEU A 55 -11.86 10.60 2.50
N VAL A 56 -12.66 9.60 2.89
CA VAL A 56 -13.98 9.34 2.28
C VAL A 56 -14.89 10.56 2.40
N LYS A 57 -14.99 11.14 3.61
CA LYS A 57 -15.80 12.35 3.83
C LYS A 57 -15.30 13.53 2.99
N LEU A 58 -14.00 13.73 2.95
CA LEU A 58 -13.36 14.80 2.17
C LEU A 58 -13.63 14.63 0.67
N CYS A 59 -13.41 13.43 0.13
CA CYS A 59 -13.63 13.13 -1.29
C CYS A 59 -15.09 13.34 -1.69
N LYS A 60 -16.05 12.87 -0.87
CA LYS A 60 -17.48 13.12 -1.08
C LYS A 60 -17.80 14.61 -1.11
N LYS A 61 -17.34 15.39 -0.11
CA LYS A 61 -17.56 16.84 -0.01
C LYS A 61 -16.99 17.60 -1.21
N LYS A 62 -15.82 17.17 -1.70
CA LYS A 62 -15.11 17.85 -2.79
C LYS A 62 -15.40 17.24 -4.18
N LYS A 63 -16.27 16.22 -4.27
CA LYS A 63 -16.57 15.48 -5.51
C LYS A 63 -15.31 14.90 -6.18
N LEU A 64 -14.41 14.37 -5.38
CA LEU A 64 -13.17 13.73 -5.81
C LEU A 64 -13.31 12.21 -5.75
N PHE A 65 -12.60 11.49 -6.62
CA PHE A 65 -12.45 10.05 -6.48
C PHE A 65 -11.45 9.71 -5.37
N LEU A 66 -11.74 8.65 -4.60
CA LEU A 66 -10.80 8.05 -3.67
C LEU A 66 -10.28 6.73 -4.24
N VAL A 67 -8.99 6.67 -4.53
CA VAL A 67 -8.31 5.47 -5.00
C VAL A 67 -7.53 4.88 -3.81
N GLU A 68 -7.78 3.61 -3.49
CA GLU A 68 -7.02 2.88 -2.49
C GLU A 68 -5.89 2.09 -3.17
N ASP A 69 -4.64 2.42 -2.86
CA ASP A 69 -3.52 1.53 -3.14
C ASP A 69 -3.48 0.47 -2.03
N ALA A 70 -4.18 -0.63 -2.27
CA ALA A 70 -4.27 -1.79 -1.39
C ALA A 70 -3.22 -2.87 -1.71
N ALA A 71 -2.16 -2.52 -2.48
CA ALA A 71 -1.11 -3.45 -2.90
C ALA A 71 -0.41 -4.18 -1.75
N HIS A 72 -0.51 -3.68 -0.53
CA HIS A 72 0.00 -4.32 0.70
C HIS A 72 -1.12 -4.90 1.58
N ALA A 73 -2.40 -4.60 1.29
CA ALA A 73 -3.48 -4.76 2.26
C ALA A 73 -4.45 -5.90 1.96
N HIS A 74 -3.98 -6.96 1.30
CA HIS A 74 -4.78 -8.15 1.01
C HIS A 74 -5.40 -8.71 2.28
N GLY A 75 -6.74 -8.82 2.32
CA GLY A 75 -7.49 -9.35 3.45
C GLY A 75 -7.47 -8.47 4.71
N ALA A 76 -6.92 -7.25 4.65
CA ALA A 76 -7.05 -6.28 5.75
C ALA A 76 -8.48 -5.73 5.79
N PHE A 77 -9.00 -5.46 6.99
CA PHE A 77 -10.34 -4.90 7.19
C PHE A 77 -10.42 -4.05 8.45
N LEU A 78 -11.34 -3.09 8.47
CA LEU A 78 -11.70 -2.31 9.66
C LEU A 78 -12.81 -2.99 10.47
N ASN A 79 -13.74 -3.64 9.80
CA ASN A 79 -14.81 -4.48 10.35
C ASN A 79 -15.27 -5.47 9.26
N LYS A 80 -16.25 -6.34 9.59
CA LYS A 80 -16.71 -7.41 8.69
C LYS A 80 -17.18 -6.94 7.30
N ASN A 81 -17.50 -5.65 7.13
CA ASN A 81 -18.05 -5.09 5.88
C ASN A 81 -17.12 -4.07 5.20
N LEU A 82 -15.97 -3.72 5.80
CA LEU A 82 -15.07 -2.68 5.31
C LEU A 82 -13.66 -3.23 5.12
N TYR A 83 -13.44 -3.86 3.98
CA TYR A 83 -12.14 -4.37 3.57
C TYR A 83 -11.32 -3.30 2.83
N ALA A 84 -10.01 -3.36 2.96
CA ALA A 84 -9.11 -2.56 2.13
C ALA A 84 -9.42 -2.80 0.65
N GLY A 85 -9.40 -1.74 -0.14
CA GLY A 85 -9.76 -1.78 -1.56
C GLY A 85 -11.26 -1.77 -1.86
N THR A 86 -12.12 -1.66 -0.82
CA THR A 86 -13.59 -1.58 -1.00
C THR A 86 -14.21 -0.35 -0.35
N ILE A 87 -13.40 0.51 0.26
CA ILE A 87 -13.84 1.67 1.06
C ILE A 87 -13.94 2.93 0.17
N GLY A 88 -13.00 3.09 -0.74
CA GLY A 88 -13.00 4.15 -1.75
C GLY A 88 -13.79 3.79 -3.01
N ASP A 89 -13.59 4.56 -4.07
CA ASP A 89 -14.24 4.33 -5.36
C ASP A 89 -13.58 3.19 -6.14
N ILE A 90 -12.24 3.06 -6.02
CA ILE A 90 -11.43 2.03 -6.69
C ILE A 90 -10.38 1.52 -5.69
N GLY A 91 -10.27 0.20 -5.57
CA GLY A 91 -9.15 -0.46 -4.90
C GLY A 91 -8.20 -1.08 -5.91
N CYS A 92 -6.88 -0.99 -5.62
CA CYS A 92 -5.82 -1.53 -6.47
C CYS A 92 -5.00 -2.54 -5.67
N PHE A 93 -4.95 -3.79 -6.13
CA PHE A 93 -4.16 -4.87 -5.53
C PHE A 93 -3.01 -5.28 -6.44
N SER A 94 -1.91 -5.72 -5.83
CA SER A 94 -0.73 -6.25 -6.50
C SER A 94 -0.53 -7.72 -6.15
N PHE A 95 -0.26 -8.56 -7.14
CA PHE A 95 0.09 -9.97 -6.96
C PHE A 95 1.58 -10.24 -7.24
N TYR A 96 2.42 -9.22 -7.05
CA TYR A 96 3.88 -9.32 -7.12
C TYR A 96 4.42 -10.38 -6.14
N PRO A 97 5.57 -11.04 -6.40
CA PRO A 97 6.08 -12.16 -5.61
C PRO A 97 6.20 -11.95 -4.10
N THR A 98 6.47 -10.72 -3.65
CA THR A 98 6.64 -10.41 -2.22
C THR A 98 5.33 -10.18 -1.47
N LYS A 99 4.20 -10.10 -2.16
CA LYS A 99 2.90 -9.77 -1.54
C LYS A 99 2.36 -10.89 -0.66
N VAL A 100 1.35 -10.59 0.15
CA VAL A 100 0.71 -11.56 1.06
C VAL A 100 0.12 -12.75 0.28
N MET A 101 -0.42 -12.49 -0.91
CA MET A 101 -0.70 -13.48 -1.94
C MET A 101 -0.05 -13.05 -3.26
N THR A 102 0.40 -14.00 -4.05
CA THR A 102 1.13 -13.73 -5.28
C THR A 102 0.69 -14.65 -6.42
N THR A 103 0.79 -14.13 -7.62
CA THR A 103 0.66 -14.94 -8.86
C THR A 103 1.91 -14.84 -9.73
N GLY A 104 3.09 -14.57 -9.10
CA GLY A 104 4.31 -14.18 -9.78
C GLY A 104 4.22 -12.70 -10.17
N GLU A 105 3.46 -12.40 -11.18
CA GLU A 105 3.07 -11.04 -11.57
C GLU A 105 1.55 -10.97 -11.71
N GLY A 106 0.98 -9.78 -11.51
CA GLY A 106 -0.45 -9.57 -11.66
C GLY A 106 -0.99 -8.47 -10.75
N GLY A 107 -2.28 -8.23 -10.88
CA GLY A 107 -3.01 -7.27 -10.07
C GLY A 107 -4.50 -7.37 -10.28
N MET A 108 -5.24 -6.70 -9.42
CA MET A 108 -6.70 -6.64 -9.48
C MET A 108 -7.20 -5.25 -9.11
N LEU A 109 -8.23 -4.83 -9.81
CA LEU A 109 -9.00 -3.64 -9.45
C LEU A 109 -10.36 -4.04 -8.88
N THR A 110 -10.78 -3.36 -7.84
CA THR A 110 -12.08 -3.53 -7.20
C THR A 110 -12.86 -2.23 -7.22
N THR A 111 -14.17 -2.30 -7.38
CA THR A 111 -15.08 -1.16 -7.29
C THR A 111 -16.51 -1.62 -7.03
N ASN A 112 -17.29 -0.81 -6.30
CA ASN A 112 -18.73 -0.98 -6.14
C ASN A 112 -19.53 -0.18 -7.20
N ASN A 113 -18.87 0.57 -8.08
CA ASN A 113 -19.50 1.38 -9.10
C ASN A 113 -19.54 0.65 -10.44
N LYS A 114 -20.77 0.31 -10.90
CA LYS A 114 -20.98 -0.43 -12.17
C LYS A 114 -20.39 0.29 -13.41
N ASN A 115 -20.42 1.63 -13.43
CA ASN A 115 -19.89 2.40 -14.57
C ASN A 115 -18.35 2.37 -14.57
N LEU A 116 -17.70 2.49 -13.41
CA LEU A 116 -16.26 2.32 -13.27
C LEU A 116 -15.85 0.89 -13.65
N PHE A 117 -16.58 -0.13 -13.18
CA PHE A 117 -16.34 -1.52 -13.55
C PHE A 117 -16.35 -1.71 -15.08
N LYS A 118 -17.39 -1.22 -15.77
CA LYS A 118 -17.49 -1.31 -17.25
C LYS A 118 -16.29 -0.64 -17.93
N LYS A 119 -15.91 0.57 -17.49
CA LYS A 119 -14.76 1.31 -18.05
C LYS A 119 -13.44 0.57 -17.81
N MET A 120 -13.19 0.08 -16.59
CA MET A 120 -11.97 -0.68 -16.27
C MET A 120 -11.89 -1.99 -17.04
N ASN A 121 -13.01 -2.70 -17.16
CA ASN A 121 -13.09 -3.96 -17.92
C ASN A 121 -12.83 -3.73 -19.41
N SER A 122 -13.39 -2.67 -19.98
CA SER A 122 -13.11 -2.25 -21.36
C SER A 122 -11.64 -1.87 -21.53
N HIS A 123 -11.07 -1.06 -20.61
CA HIS A 123 -9.69 -0.60 -20.70
C HIS A 123 -8.69 -1.76 -20.70
N LYS A 124 -8.86 -2.75 -19.81
CA LYS A 124 -7.99 -3.95 -19.78
C LYS A 124 -8.15 -4.85 -21.01
N ASN A 125 -9.20 -4.67 -21.81
CA ASN A 125 -9.50 -5.44 -23.02
C ASN A 125 -9.48 -4.55 -24.28
N PHE A 126 -8.35 -3.88 -24.51
CA PHE A 126 -8.10 -3.05 -25.71
C PHE A 126 -9.05 -1.86 -25.91
N GLY A 127 -9.81 -1.44 -24.87
CA GLY A 127 -10.83 -0.40 -25.02
C GLY A 127 -12.12 -0.86 -25.70
N ARG A 128 -12.34 -2.18 -25.82
CA ARG A 128 -13.54 -2.75 -26.43
C ARG A 128 -14.76 -2.60 -25.50
N GLY A 129 -15.91 -2.30 -26.11
CA GLY A 129 -17.18 -2.22 -25.41
C GLY A 129 -17.99 -3.52 -25.44
N SER A 130 -19.33 -3.38 -25.42
CA SER A 130 -20.27 -4.51 -25.57
C SER A 130 -20.15 -5.21 -26.92
N ASN A 131 -19.87 -4.45 -27.98
CA ASN A 131 -19.49 -5.02 -29.29
C ASN A 131 -17.98 -5.21 -29.32
N PRO A 132 -17.46 -6.46 -29.36
CA PRO A 132 -16.02 -6.74 -29.33
C PRO A 132 -15.29 -6.31 -30.61
N GLN A 133 -16.01 -5.99 -31.70
CA GLN A 133 -15.43 -5.48 -32.94
C GLN A 133 -15.13 -3.98 -32.87
N ILE A 134 -15.69 -3.27 -31.89
CA ILE A 134 -15.54 -1.81 -31.79
C ILE A 134 -14.61 -1.46 -30.64
N ILE A 135 -13.55 -0.71 -30.94
CA ILE A 135 -12.65 -0.10 -29.97
C ILE A 135 -13.17 1.32 -29.69
N ASN A 136 -13.66 1.56 -28.46
CA ASN A 136 -14.26 2.84 -28.08
C ASN A 136 -13.22 3.87 -27.62
N PHE A 137 -12.05 3.41 -27.15
CA PHE A 137 -10.93 4.27 -26.72
C PHE A 137 -9.64 3.45 -26.65
N LEU A 138 -8.50 4.13 -26.49
CA LEU A 138 -7.21 3.45 -26.36
C LEU A 138 -7.12 2.70 -25.02
N GLY A 139 -7.24 1.40 -25.09
CA GLY A 139 -7.02 0.48 -24.00
C GLY A 139 -5.74 -0.34 -24.18
N ALA A 140 -5.55 -1.36 -23.33
CA ALA A 140 -4.43 -2.26 -23.41
C ALA A 140 -4.85 -3.71 -23.11
N ASN A 141 -3.98 -4.67 -23.36
CA ASN A 141 -4.17 -6.04 -22.94
C ASN A 141 -3.60 -6.21 -21.52
N TYR A 142 -4.45 -5.99 -20.51
CA TYR A 142 -4.12 -6.20 -19.10
C TYR A 142 -4.85 -7.42 -18.49
N LYS A 143 -5.26 -8.34 -19.34
CA LYS A 143 -5.86 -9.60 -18.86
C LYS A 143 -4.76 -10.49 -18.30
N ILE A 144 -5.03 -11.09 -17.16
CA ILE A 144 -4.15 -12.16 -16.62
C ILE A 144 -4.36 -13.43 -17.40
N SER A 145 -3.34 -14.31 -17.46
CA SER A 145 -3.47 -15.64 -18.05
C SER A 145 -4.28 -16.57 -17.16
N GLU A 146 -4.82 -17.64 -17.72
CA GLU A 146 -5.52 -18.68 -16.95
C GLU A 146 -4.60 -19.31 -15.89
N PHE A 147 -3.33 -19.56 -16.20
CA PHE A 147 -2.34 -20.09 -15.24
C PHE A 147 -2.17 -19.13 -14.04
N THR A 148 -2.08 -17.83 -14.31
CA THR A 148 -2.00 -16.78 -13.28
C THR A 148 -3.27 -16.76 -12.43
N ALA A 149 -4.44 -16.93 -13.05
CA ALA A 149 -5.73 -16.95 -12.36
C ALA A 149 -5.88 -18.17 -11.45
N ILE A 150 -5.50 -19.37 -11.91
CA ILE A 150 -5.51 -20.60 -11.12
C ILE A 150 -4.60 -20.45 -9.88
N LEU A 151 -3.37 -19.95 -10.06
CA LEU A 151 -2.47 -19.70 -8.94
C LEU A 151 -3.10 -18.72 -7.94
N GLY A 152 -3.75 -17.67 -8.44
CA GLY A 152 -4.43 -16.68 -7.59
C GLY A 152 -5.56 -17.27 -6.76
N ILE A 153 -6.35 -18.20 -7.31
CA ILE A 153 -7.42 -18.90 -6.60
C ILE A 153 -6.83 -19.73 -5.44
N LEU A 154 -5.80 -20.53 -5.72
CA LEU A 154 -5.12 -21.36 -4.71
C LEU A 154 -4.48 -20.52 -3.59
N GLU A 155 -3.89 -19.37 -3.94
CA GLU A 155 -3.33 -18.43 -2.97
C GLU A 155 -4.41 -17.78 -2.11
N LEU A 156 -5.58 -17.45 -2.70
CA LEU A 156 -6.71 -16.88 -1.99
C LEU A 156 -7.27 -17.83 -0.91
N GLU A 157 -7.32 -19.13 -1.17
CA GLU A 157 -7.73 -20.14 -0.19
C GLU A 157 -6.81 -20.15 1.04
N ARG A 158 -5.52 -19.87 0.85
CA ARG A 158 -4.50 -19.89 1.90
C ARG A 158 -4.30 -18.54 2.61
N ILE A 159 -4.89 -17.48 2.09
CA ILE A 159 -4.57 -16.10 2.53
C ILE A 159 -4.81 -15.88 4.02
N LYS A 160 -5.90 -16.43 4.58
CA LYS A 160 -6.21 -16.29 6.01
C LYS A 160 -5.09 -16.87 6.87
N LYS A 161 -4.65 -18.11 6.59
CA LYS A 161 -3.55 -18.78 7.32
C LYS A 161 -2.25 -17.98 7.25
N ARG A 162 -1.92 -17.44 6.07
CA ARG A 162 -0.72 -16.60 5.87
C ARG A 162 -0.78 -15.30 6.67
N ILE A 163 -1.93 -14.62 6.68
CA ILE A 163 -2.12 -13.39 7.47
C ILE A 163 -2.03 -13.69 8.96
N ASP A 164 -2.67 -14.76 9.44
CA ASP A 164 -2.66 -15.13 10.86
C ASP A 164 -1.23 -15.47 11.33
N ARG A 165 -0.43 -16.15 10.49
CA ARG A 165 0.99 -16.40 10.81
C ARG A 165 1.81 -15.10 10.88
N ARG A 166 1.67 -14.20 9.90
CA ARG A 166 2.35 -12.90 9.89
C ARG A 166 1.94 -12.03 11.10
N LYS A 167 0.67 -12.10 11.49
CA LYS A 167 0.17 -11.47 12.71
C LYS A 167 0.92 -11.98 13.95
N ASN A 168 1.02 -13.32 14.09
CA ASN A 168 1.68 -13.93 15.24
C ASN A 168 3.16 -13.54 15.32
N ILE A 169 3.86 -13.49 14.18
CA ILE A 169 5.24 -13.00 14.11
C ILE A 169 5.31 -11.53 14.57
N THR A 170 4.43 -10.67 14.08
CA THR A 170 4.39 -9.25 14.48
C THR A 170 4.11 -9.10 16.00
N LEU A 171 3.19 -9.90 16.54
CA LEU A 171 2.90 -9.87 17.97
C LEU A 171 4.08 -10.37 18.80
N ARG A 172 4.86 -11.32 18.29
CA ARG A 172 6.08 -11.79 18.96
C ARG A 172 7.15 -10.71 18.99
N TYR A 173 7.41 -10.03 17.88
CA TYR A 173 8.27 -8.83 17.87
C TYR A 173 7.78 -7.79 18.88
N LYS A 174 6.45 -7.54 18.93
CA LYS A 174 5.88 -6.58 19.88
C LYS A 174 6.17 -6.96 21.31
N LYS A 175 6.02 -8.24 21.68
CA LYS A 175 6.34 -8.74 23.00
C LYS A 175 7.83 -8.60 23.33
N ASN A 176 8.71 -8.94 22.38
CA ASN A 176 10.16 -8.87 22.60
C ASN A 176 10.65 -7.42 22.78
N LEU A 177 9.90 -6.43 22.26
CA LEU A 177 10.26 -5.00 22.31
C LEU A 177 9.45 -4.21 23.34
N GLU A 178 8.53 -4.83 24.11
CA GLU A 178 7.57 -4.08 24.95
C GLU A 178 8.22 -3.22 26.04
N ASN A 179 9.39 -3.62 26.52
CA ASN A 179 10.15 -2.90 27.54
C ASN A 179 11.21 -1.94 26.98
N ASN A 180 11.21 -1.73 25.66
CA ASN A 180 12.19 -0.86 24.99
C ASN A 180 11.49 0.33 24.32
N ALA A 181 11.54 1.48 24.97
CA ALA A 181 10.90 2.72 24.50
C ALA A 181 11.48 3.28 23.20
N ASP A 182 12.64 2.79 22.74
CA ASP A 182 13.29 3.22 21.51
C ASP A 182 12.61 2.69 20.24
N TYR A 183 11.70 1.72 20.41
CA TYR A 183 11.02 1.02 19.33
C TYR A 183 9.51 1.03 19.51
N GLU A 184 8.79 1.41 18.48
CA GLU A 184 7.31 1.35 18.45
C GLU A 184 6.83 0.62 17.20
N ILE A 185 6.12 -0.50 17.37
CA ILE A 185 5.51 -1.19 16.23
C ILE A 185 4.22 -0.49 15.81
N ILE A 186 4.17 -0.10 14.55
CA ILE A 186 2.96 0.50 13.97
C ILE A 186 1.93 -0.61 13.76
N THR A 187 0.76 -0.45 14.38
CA THR A 187 -0.34 -1.40 14.28
C THR A 187 -1.63 -0.73 13.80
N GLN A 188 -2.52 -1.51 13.22
CA GLN A 188 -3.86 -1.06 12.89
C GLN A 188 -4.70 -0.92 14.17
N LYS A 189 -5.38 0.21 14.34
CA LYS A 189 -6.15 0.51 15.56
C LYS A 189 -7.43 -0.32 15.68
N THR A 190 -8.09 -0.63 14.57
CA THR A 190 -9.36 -1.38 14.54
C THR A 190 -9.34 -2.43 13.44
N GLY A 191 -10.04 -3.53 13.64
CA GLY A 191 -10.11 -4.61 12.66
C GLY A 191 -8.83 -5.46 12.59
N ARG A 192 -8.37 -5.77 11.40
CA ARG A 192 -7.19 -6.60 11.16
C ARG A 192 -6.37 -6.08 9.98
N ALA A 193 -5.07 -5.87 10.16
CA ALA A 193 -4.12 -5.60 9.08
C ALA A 193 -3.79 -6.89 8.28
N SER A 194 -3.19 -6.75 7.12
CA SER A 194 -2.63 -7.89 6.38
C SER A 194 -1.28 -8.36 6.89
N TYR A 195 -0.61 -7.51 7.67
CA TYR A 195 0.75 -7.75 8.20
C TYR A 195 1.78 -8.05 7.11
N TYR A 196 1.64 -7.41 5.95
CA TYR A 196 2.60 -7.54 4.86
C TYR A 196 4.02 -7.13 5.30
N LYS A 197 4.12 -6.04 6.05
CA LYS A 197 5.36 -5.61 6.73
C LYS A 197 5.08 -5.42 8.23
N CYS A 198 6.01 -5.84 9.07
CA CYS A 198 6.10 -5.37 10.43
C CYS A 198 6.89 -4.06 10.40
N ILE A 199 6.24 -2.93 10.64
CA ILE A 199 6.89 -1.62 10.61
C ILE A 199 7.22 -1.20 12.03
N ILE A 200 8.49 -1.01 12.32
CA ILE A 200 8.99 -0.58 13.63
C ILE A 200 9.57 0.82 13.48
N LYS A 201 9.01 1.79 14.18
CA LYS A 201 9.63 3.10 14.36
C LYS A 201 10.82 2.99 15.29
N THR A 202 11.84 3.79 15.04
CA THR A 202 13.09 3.77 15.80
C THR A 202 13.53 5.19 16.12
N ILE A 203 14.20 5.41 17.24
CA ILE A 203 14.86 6.70 17.54
C ILE A 203 16.21 6.82 16.81
N MET A 204 16.85 5.69 16.53
CA MET A 204 18.10 5.62 15.77
C MET A 204 17.83 5.58 14.27
N PRO A 205 18.65 6.24 13.43
CA PRO A 205 18.54 6.11 11.98
C PRO A 205 18.64 4.65 11.51
N SER A 206 17.69 4.22 10.67
CA SER A 206 17.55 2.84 10.23
C SER A 206 18.80 2.22 9.62
N HIS A 207 19.60 3.00 8.88
CA HIS A 207 20.84 2.51 8.26
C HIS A 207 21.89 2.02 9.29
N LEU A 208 21.88 2.59 10.51
CA LEU A 208 22.77 2.12 11.59
C LEU A 208 22.28 0.77 12.14
N ILE A 209 20.95 0.62 12.33
CA ILE A 209 20.35 -0.63 12.77
C ILE A 209 20.55 -1.71 11.70
N GLU A 210 20.33 -1.39 10.42
CA GLU A 210 20.55 -2.29 9.30
C GLU A 210 22.01 -2.80 9.24
N LYS A 211 22.96 -1.88 9.45
CA LYS A 211 24.40 -2.23 9.49
C LYS A 211 24.69 -3.18 10.65
N TYR A 212 24.13 -2.92 11.84
CA TYR A 212 24.28 -3.78 13.02
C TYR A 212 23.68 -5.15 12.78
N CYS A 213 22.41 -5.21 12.32
CA CYS A 213 21.72 -6.46 12.00
C CYS A 213 22.52 -7.30 10.99
N LYS A 214 22.98 -6.67 9.90
CA LYS A 214 23.79 -7.35 8.87
C LYS A 214 25.08 -7.94 9.44
N LYS A 215 25.76 -7.22 10.34
CA LYS A 215 26.99 -7.71 11.01
C LYS A 215 26.71 -8.96 11.84
N ASN A 216 25.49 -9.09 12.36
CA ASN A 216 25.05 -10.24 13.17
C ASN A 216 24.24 -11.28 12.36
N GLY A 217 24.40 -11.31 11.02
CA GLY A 217 23.75 -12.33 10.18
C GLY A 217 22.28 -12.09 9.88
N ILE A 218 21.71 -10.95 10.31
CA ILE A 218 20.29 -10.63 10.10
C ILE A 218 20.14 -9.69 8.91
N THR A 219 19.37 -10.12 7.90
CA THR A 219 18.97 -9.27 6.78
C THR A 219 17.58 -8.74 6.99
N LEU A 220 17.43 -7.43 7.19
CA LEU A 220 16.11 -6.78 7.23
C LEU A 220 15.47 -6.84 5.83
N THR A 221 14.14 -6.99 5.77
CA THR A 221 13.41 -7.16 4.50
C THR A 221 13.23 -5.86 3.70
N GLY A 222 14.07 -4.88 3.96
CA GLY A 222 14.00 -3.53 3.40
C GLY A 222 12.84 -2.72 3.97
N LYS A 223 13.03 -1.43 4.02
CA LYS A 223 11.99 -0.47 4.42
C LYS A 223 10.81 -0.50 3.45
N VAL A 224 9.72 0.15 3.81
CA VAL A 224 8.65 0.38 2.85
C VAL A 224 9.19 1.19 1.66
N TRP A 225 9.98 2.24 1.93
CA TRP A 225 10.74 3.02 0.96
C TRP A 225 12.01 3.61 1.60
N ASP A 226 13.17 3.34 1.01
CA ASP A 226 14.44 3.92 1.45
C ASP A 226 14.58 5.37 1.01
N ILE A 227 14.28 5.64 -0.26
CA ILE A 227 14.39 6.96 -0.85
C ILE A 227 12.99 7.47 -1.13
N PRO A 228 12.52 8.51 -0.44
CA PRO A 228 11.22 9.11 -0.71
C PRO A 228 11.07 9.52 -2.18
N ILE A 229 9.87 9.38 -2.71
CA ILE A 229 9.55 9.55 -4.13
C ILE A 229 9.99 10.91 -4.68
N HIS A 230 9.84 11.99 -3.91
CA HIS A 230 10.24 13.34 -4.33
C HIS A 230 11.77 13.53 -4.43
N LYS A 231 12.56 12.62 -3.86
CA LYS A 231 14.02 12.58 -4.00
C LYS A 231 14.47 11.79 -5.24
N GLN A 232 13.59 11.04 -5.88
CA GLN A 232 13.89 10.26 -7.06
C GLN A 232 14.12 11.17 -8.27
N LYS A 233 15.28 11.07 -8.91
CA LYS A 233 15.70 11.96 -10.01
C LYS A 233 14.69 11.98 -11.17
N VAL A 234 14.14 10.81 -11.53
CA VAL A 234 13.22 10.64 -12.66
C VAL A 234 11.91 11.44 -12.51
N PHE A 235 11.48 11.70 -11.28
CA PHE A 235 10.22 12.39 -11.03
C PHE A 235 10.36 13.91 -10.91
N LYS A 236 11.57 14.46 -10.87
CA LYS A 236 11.81 15.92 -10.72
C LYS A 236 11.09 16.77 -11.78
N LYS A 237 10.95 16.26 -13.00
CA LYS A 237 10.25 16.97 -14.10
C LYS A 237 8.72 16.89 -14.01
N TYR A 238 8.17 15.95 -13.24
CA TYR A 238 6.72 15.73 -13.11
C TYR A 238 6.14 16.28 -11.83
N ILE A 239 6.96 16.41 -10.78
CA ILE A 239 6.55 16.81 -9.44
C ILE A 239 7.15 18.18 -9.14
N LYS A 240 6.32 19.14 -8.72
CA LYS A 240 6.83 20.42 -8.22
C LYS A 240 7.73 20.18 -7.02
N LYS A 241 8.82 20.97 -6.91
CA LYS A 241 9.67 20.97 -5.71
C LYS A 241 8.80 21.13 -4.47
N THR A 242 8.83 20.16 -3.58
CA THR A 242 8.00 20.12 -2.37
C THR A 242 8.84 19.67 -1.19
N ASN A 243 8.51 20.21 -0.02
CA ASN A 243 9.13 19.83 1.23
C ASN A 243 8.23 18.83 1.93
N LEU A 244 8.71 17.59 2.10
CA LEU A 244 7.98 16.47 2.71
C LEU A 244 8.79 15.95 3.91
N LYS A 245 9.01 16.84 4.90
CA LYS A 245 9.86 16.55 6.06
C LYS A 245 9.43 15.31 6.84
N ASN A 246 8.12 15.14 7.05
CA ASN A 246 7.61 14.00 7.81
C ASN A 246 7.81 12.67 7.03
N SER A 247 7.62 12.69 5.70
CA SER A 247 7.89 11.53 4.85
C SER A 247 9.38 11.17 4.84
N GLU A 248 10.28 12.17 4.83
CA GLU A 248 11.73 11.97 4.93
C GLU A 248 12.11 11.41 6.30
N MET A 249 11.54 11.95 7.38
CA MET A 249 11.76 11.46 8.74
C MET A 249 11.25 10.04 8.90
N PHE A 250 10.03 9.73 8.42
CA PHE A 250 9.49 8.38 8.46
C PHE A 250 10.39 7.39 7.71
N SER A 251 10.86 7.76 6.50
CA SER A 251 11.80 6.92 5.74
C SER A 251 13.11 6.65 6.49
N LYS A 252 13.62 7.64 7.22
CA LYS A 252 14.90 7.56 7.95
C LYS A 252 14.81 6.77 9.27
N TYR A 253 13.65 6.79 9.93
CA TYR A 253 13.49 6.29 11.29
C TYR A 253 12.45 5.16 11.39
N HIS A 254 12.46 4.23 10.43
CA HIS A 254 11.73 2.96 10.55
C HIS A 254 12.54 1.82 9.95
N ILE A 255 12.30 0.64 10.46
CA ILE A 255 12.81 -0.62 9.93
C ILE A 255 11.66 -1.60 9.70
N CYS A 256 11.91 -2.61 8.88
CA CYS A 256 11.00 -3.73 8.68
C CYS A 256 11.78 -5.04 8.85
N PRO A 257 11.67 -5.70 9.99
CA PRO A 257 12.25 -7.03 10.19
C PRO A 257 11.56 -8.07 9.30
N PRO A 258 12.15 -9.26 9.14
CA PRO A 258 11.53 -10.36 8.42
C PRO A 258 10.12 -10.66 8.93
N ASN A 259 9.16 -10.79 8.01
CA ASN A 259 7.78 -11.14 8.34
C ASN A 259 7.17 -11.96 7.20
N TYR A 260 7.45 -13.25 7.15
CA TYR A 260 6.92 -14.20 6.18
C TYR A 260 6.47 -15.48 6.89
N PRO A 261 5.53 -16.25 6.32
CA PRO A 261 4.88 -17.36 7.02
C PRO A 261 5.82 -18.47 7.53
N GLU A 262 6.92 -18.71 6.83
CA GLU A 262 7.89 -19.76 7.11
C GLU A 262 8.92 -19.38 8.18
N LEU A 263 8.98 -18.08 8.59
CA LEU A 263 9.90 -17.60 9.62
C LEU A 263 9.64 -18.32 10.96
N LYS A 264 10.67 -18.95 11.52
CA LYS A 264 10.56 -19.67 12.79
C LYS A 264 10.50 -18.72 13.97
N ASN A 265 9.87 -19.15 15.07
CA ASN A 265 9.78 -18.33 16.27
C ASN A 265 11.16 -18.03 16.87
N SER A 266 12.08 -19.00 16.85
CA SER A 266 13.46 -18.81 17.29
C SER A 266 14.22 -17.75 16.48
N GLU A 267 13.91 -17.62 15.18
CA GLU A 267 14.51 -16.58 14.33
C GLU A 267 13.93 -15.18 14.62
N VAL A 268 12.69 -15.12 15.13
CA VAL A 268 12.07 -13.86 15.57
C VAL A 268 12.65 -13.41 16.92
N ASP A 269 13.06 -14.35 17.76
CA ASP A 269 13.61 -14.08 19.11
C ASP A 269 15.11 -13.75 19.07
N TYR A 270 15.80 -14.21 18.04
CA TYR A 270 17.21 -13.90 17.80
C TYR A 270 17.40 -12.41 17.45
#